data_ae713aee3a3ed204f79cec12297055c9
#
_entry.id   ae713aee3a3ed204f79cec12297055c9
#
_cell.length_a   1.000
_cell.length_b   1.000
_cell.length_c   1.000
_cell.angle_alpha   90.00
_cell.angle_beta   90.00
_cell.angle_gamma   90.00
#
_symmetry.space_group_name_H-M   'P 1'
#
loop_
_entity.id
_entity.type
_entity.pdbx_description
1 polymer ?
#
loop_
_entity_poly.entity_id
_entity_poly.type
_entity_poly.pdbx_seq_one_letter_code
_entity_poly.pdbx_strand_id
1 'polypeptide(L)'
;MKTQGIHHLGLAVSNLDASTDFFVKCLGWQIAGQSGEYPAKFVTNGEAFFTLWQANDDARSFDRKNQVGLHHVAIRVAAEADLLQIFARASKYDGVSVEFAPELLQGGPARHCMVYDPSGIRIEFIWAP
;
A
#
# COMPACT_ATOMS: atom_id res chain seq x y z
N MET A 1 -3.21 -17.54 24.60
CA MET A 1 -3.37 -17.45 23.13
C MET A 1 -2.10 -16.89 22.53
N LYS A 2 -1.66 -17.47 21.43
CA LYS A 2 -0.32 -17.15 20.89
C LYS A 2 -0.38 -16.81 19.38
N THR A 3 -1.10 -15.76 19.03
CA THR A 3 -0.88 -15.13 17.72
C THR A 3 0.45 -14.38 17.74
N GLN A 4 1.15 -14.35 16.62
CA GLN A 4 2.49 -13.75 16.57
C GLN A 4 2.56 -12.45 15.77
N GLY A 5 1.57 -12.18 14.97
CA GLY A 5 1.56 -11.00 14.12
C GLY A 5 0.91 -11.30 12.78
N ILE A 6 1.04 -10.38 11.85
CA ILE A 6 0.49 -10.54 10.51
C ILE A 6 1.49 -11.32 9.66
N HIS A 7 1.06 -12.46 9.10
CA HIS A 7 1.86 -13.25 8.17
C HIS A 7 1.90 -12.57 6.79
N HIS A 8 0.75 -12.18 6.28
CA HIS A 8 0.62 -11.43 5.02
C HIS A 8 -0.69 -10.64 5.02
N LEU A 9 -0.77 -9.64 4.16
CA LEU A 9 -1.98 -8.86 3.92
C LEU A 9 -2.47 -9.12 2.50
N GLY A 10 -3.74 -9.56 2.37
CA GLY A 10 -4.38 -9.73 1.08
C GLY A 10 -5.18 -8.49 0.69
N LEU A 11 -4.94 -7.96 -0.49
CA LEU A 11 -5.63 -6.81 -1.06
C LEU A 11 -6.32 -7.21 -2.36
N ALA A 12 -7.62 -6.97 -2.45
CA ALA A 12 -8.32 -7.03 -3.72
C ALA A 12 -8.10 -5.72 -4.47
N VAL A 13 -7.59 -5.80 -5.68
CA VAL A 13 -7.21 -4.64 -6.50
C VAL A 13 -7.97 -4.64 -7.82
N SER A 14 -8.32 -3.47 -8.30
CA SER A 14 -9.06 -3.33 -9.56
C SER A 14 -8.18 -3.52 -10.80
N ASN A 15 -6.87 -3.25 -10.66
CA ASN A 15 -5.89 -3.41 -11.73
C ASN A 15 -4.63 -4.06 -11.16
N LEU A 16 -4.54 -5.38 -11.31
CA LEU A 16 -3.46 -6.16 -10.72
C LEU A 16 -2.08 -5.73 -11.24
N ASP A 17 -1.95 -5.50 -12.55
CA ASP A 17 -0.66 -5.10 -13.12
C ASP A 17 -0.24 -3.71 -12.65
N ALA A 18 -1.14 -2.76 -12.64
CA ALA A 18 -0.84 -1.39 -12.20
C ALA A 18 -0.47 -1.34 -10.70
N SER A 19 -1.21 -2.05 -9.85
CA SER A 19 -0.90 -2.11 -8.41
C SER A 19 0.42 -2.85 -8.16
N THR A 20 0.67 -3.96 -8.85
CA THR A 20 1.94 -4.67 -8.74
C THR A 20 3.11 -3.77 -9.16
N ASP A 21 2.99 -3.08 -10.28
CA ASP A 21 4.01 -2.15 -10.76
C ASP A 21 4.25 -1.01 -9.79
N PHE A 22 3.22 -0.51 -9.11
CA PHE A 22 3.39 0.50 -8.06
C PHE A 22 4.31 -0.01 -6.96
N PHE A 23 4.06 -1.21 -6.41
CA PHE A 23 4.93 -1.78 -5.38
C PHE A 23 6.35 -2.04 -5.88
N VAL A 24 6.49 -2.59 -7.09
CA VAL A 24 7.79 -2.99 -7.63
C VAL A 24 8.59 -1.77 -8.14
N LYS A 25 7.99 -0.96 -9.01
CA LYS A 25 8.69 0.12 -9.70
C LYS A 25 8.74 1.41 -8.89
N CYS A 26 7.69 1.74 -8.15
CA CYS A 26 7.66 2.95 -7.33
C CYS A 26 8.29 2.73 -5.96
N LEU A 27 7.89 1.67 -5.25
CA LEU A 27 8.36 1.42 -3.88
C LEU A 27 9.63 0.55 -3.82
N GLY A 28 10.03 -0.08 -4.92
CA GLY A 28 11.22 -0.92 -4.94
C GLY A 28 11.04 -2.31 -4.32
N TRP A 29 9.80 -2.76 -4.18
CA TRP A 29 9.51 -4.10 -3.67
C TRP A 29 9.81 -5.16 -4.72
N GLN A 30 9.87 -6.43 -4.31
CA GLN A 30 10.14 -7.57 -5.18
C GLN A 30 8.91 -8.44 -5.34
N ILE A 31 8.77 -9.05 -6.53
CA ILE A 31 7.76 -10.09 -6.75
C ILE A 31 8.24 -11.36 -6.04
N ALA A 32 7.38 -11.91 -5.17
CA ALA A 32 7.66 -13.13 -4.43
C ALA A 32 6.89 -14.35 -4.97
N GLY A 33 5.96 -14.15 -5.89
CA GLY A 33 5.18 -15.22 -6.50
C GLY A 33 3.97 -14.70 -7.24
N GLN A 34 3.24 -15.64 -7.88
CA GLN A 34 2.03 -15.33 -8.64
C GLN A 34 1.14 -16.57 -8.76
N SER A 35 -0.15 -16.34 -9.03
CA SER A 35 -1.12 -17.39 -9.33
C SER A 35 -1.87 -17.03 -10.62
N GLY A 36 -2.11 -18.03 -11.48
CA GLY A 36 -2.83 -17.86 -12.73
C GLY A 36 -4.31 -18.24 -12.67
N GLU A 37 -4.72 -19.17 -11.80
CA GLU A 37 -6.11 -19.62 -11.70
C GLU A 37 -7.04 -18.53 -11.14
N TYR A 38 -6.63 -17.94 -10.02
CA TYR A 38 -7.22 -16.72 -9.50
C TYR A 38 -6.13 -15.65 -9.59
N PRO A 39 -6.21 -14.72 -10.55
CA PRO A 39 -5.08 -13.84 -10.85
C PRO A 39 -4.61 -13.07 -9.61
N ALA A 40 -3.40 -13.37 -9.20
CA ALA A 40 -2.76 -12.76 -8.04
C ALA A 40 -1.26 -12.61 -8.27
N LYS A 41 -0.69 -11.59 -7.63
CA LYS A 41 0.76 -11.39 -7.54
C LYS A 41 1.13 -11.07 -6.11
N PHE A 42 2.26 -11.60 -5.67
CA PHE A 42 2.75 -11.45 -4.31
C PHE A 42 3.97 -10.56 -4.32
N VAL A 43 3.99 -9.57 -3.43
CA VAL A 43 5.07 -8.59 -3.36
C VAL A 43 5.60 -8.47 -1.93
N THR A 44 6.89 -8.21 -1.79
CA THR A 44 7.54 -8.10 -0.50
C THR A 44 8.68 -7.09 -0.52
N ASN A 45 8.93 -6.45 0.62
CA ASN A 45 10.14 -5.65 0.86
C ASN A 45 11.15 -6.38 1.77
N GLY A 46 10.91 -7.68 2.04
CA GLY A 46 11.72 -8.48 2.96
C GLY A 46 11.15 -8.58 4.38
N GLU A 47 10.30 -7.63 4.79
CA GLU A 47 9.63 -7.64 6.11
C GLU A 47 8.13 -7.80 5.98
N ALA A 48 7.50 -6.99 5.13
CA ALA A 48 6.07 -7.10 4.83
C ALA A 48 5.85 -7.97 3.59
N PHE A 49 4.75 -8.71 3.59
CA PHE A 49 4.35 -9.58 2.48
C PHE A 49 2.90 -9.28 2.13
N PHE A 50 2.66 -8.80 0.92
CA PHE A 50 1.31 -8.50 0.43
C PHE A 50 0.96 -9.43 -0.73
N THR A 51 -0.29 -9.91 -0.70
CA THR A 51 -0.88 -10.68 -1.79
C THR A 51 -1.91 -9.81 -2.49
N LEU A 52 -1.69 -9.54 -3.78
CA LEU A 52 -2.57 -8.69 -4.58
C LEU A 52 -3.44 -9.59 -5.45
N TRP A 53 -4.76 -9.42 -5.35
CA TRP A 53 -5.75 -10.26 -6.00
C TRP A 53 -6.61 -9.43 -6.94
N GLN A 54 -6.72 -9.85 -8.20
CA GLN A 54 -7.56 -9.15 -9.16
C GLN A 54 -9.03 -9.24 -8.75
N ALA A 55 -9.67 -8.10 -8.48
CA ALA A 55 -11.10 -8.04 -8.24
C ALA A 55 -11.87 -8.28 -9.56
N ASN A 56 -13.14 -8.68 -9.44
CA ASN A 56 -14.02 -8.84 -10.60
C ASN A 56 -14.22 -7.49 -11.32
N ASP A 57 -14.55 -7.53 -12.62
CA ASP A 57 -14.73 -6.33 -13.43
C ASP A 57 -15.87 -5.42 -12.93
N ASP A 58 -16.87 -5.99 -12.26
CA ASP A 58 -18.00 -5.28 -11.68
C ASP A 58 -17.79 -4.88 -10.22
N ALA A 59 -16.58 -5.06 -9.68
CA ALA A 59 -16.28 -4.70 -8.30
C ALA A 59 -16.45 -3.19 -8.09
N ARG A 60 -17.00 -2.84 -6.92
CA ARG A 60 -17.11 -1.44 -6.51
C ARG A 60 -15.75 -0.88 -6.16
N SER A 61 -15.57 0.43 -6.38
CA SER A 61 -14.37 1.13 -5.95
C SER A 61 -14.17 1.02 -4.44
N PHE A 62 -12.91 1.06 -4.01
CA PHE A 62 -12.57 1.09 -2.59
C PHE A 62 -13.27 2.25 -1.88
N ASP A 63 -13.92 1.95 -0.75
CA ASP A 63 -14.66 2.94 0.03
C ASP A 63 -14.57 2.60 1.52
N ARG A 64 -13.62 3.21 2.20
CA ARG A 64 -13.37 2.95 3.62
C ARG A 64 -14.47 3.45 4.56
N LYS A 65 -15.32 4.35 4.10
CA LYS A 65 -16.35 4.96 4.93
C LYS A 65 -17.67 4.20 4.88
N ASN A 66 -17.97 3.57 3.76
CA ASN A 66 -19.26 2.93 3.53
C ASN A 66 -19.20 1.40 3.43
N GLN A 67 -17.99 0.84 3.42
CA GLN A 67 -17.77 -0.61 3.37
C GLN A 67 -16.95 -1.07 4.55
N VAL A 68 -17.41 -2.13 5.21
CA VAL A 68 -16.62 -2.79 6.26
C VAL A 68 -15.43 -3.51 5.63
N GLY A 69 -14.23 -3.31 6.20
CA GLY A 69 -13.02 -3.93 5.71
C GLY A 69 -11.80 -3.05 5.94
N LEU A 70 -10.95 -2.96 4.95
CA LEU A 70 -9.74 -2.16 5.03
C LEU A 70 -10.08 -0.66 5.13
N HIS A 71 -9.51 0.02 6.11
CA HIS A 71 -9.52 1.48 6.19
C HIS A 71 -8.29 2.07 5.50
N HIS A 72 -7.13 1.55 5.82
CA HIS A 72 -5.84 1.84 5.19
C HIS A 72 -4.81 0.80 5.63
N VAL A 73 -3.72 0.74 4.93
CA VAL A 73 -2.53 0.00 5.38
C VAL A 73 -1.39 0.98 5.60
N ALA A 74 -0.77 0.90 6.76
CA ALA A 74 0.37 1.74 7.11
C ALA A 74 1.68 0.98 6.90
N ILE A 75 2.56 1.53 6.08
CA ILE A 75 3.88 0.99 5.79
C ILE A 75 4.92 1.86 6.48
N ARG A 76 5.70 1.25 7.37
CA ARG A 76 6.75 1.94 8.09
C ARG A 76 7.94 2.22 7.16
N VAL A 77 8.52 3.39 7.29
CA VAL A 77 9.79 3.75 6.66
C VAL A 77 10.87 3.91 7.74
N ALA A 78 12.12 3.64 7.37
CA ALA A 78 13.23 3.57 8.33
C ALA A 78 13.66 4.96 8.85
N ALA A 79 13.61 5.97 8.00
CA ALA A 79 14.05 7.32 8.34
C ALA A 79 13.05 8.37 7.82
N GLU A 80 13.05 9.54 8.43
CA GLU A 80 12.24 10.67 7.98
C GLU A 80 12.56 11.06 6.52
N ALA A 81 13.84 11.02 6.15
CA ALA A 81 14.25 11.28 4.78
C ALA A 81 13.64 10.28 3.77
N ASP A 82 13.47 9.03 4.18
CA ASP A 82 12.84 8.00 3.33
C ASP A 82 11.36 8.33 3.11
N LEU A 83 10.67 8.85 4.12
CA LEU A 83 9.28 9.29 3.98
C LEU A 83 9.15 10.36 2.89
N LEU A 84 10.03 11.35 2.91
CA LEU A 84 10.03 12.44 1.92
C LEU A 84 10.35 11.93 0.51
N GLN A 85 11.31 11.02 0.38
CA GLN A 85 11.68 10.42 -0.90
C GLN A 85 10.56 9.55 -1.47
N ILE A 86 9.96 8.69 -0.65
CA ILE A 86 8.85 7.83 -1.07
C ILE A 86 7.66 8.68 -1.50
N PHE A 87 7.32 9.70 -0.74
CA PHE A 87 6.25 10.62 -1.11
C PHE A 87 6.55 11.34 -2.43
N ALA A 88 7.77 11.83 -2.63
CA ALA A 88 8.15 12.51 -3.87
C ALA A 88 8.03 11.60 -5.09
N ARG A 89 8.33 10.31 -4.95
CA ARG A 89 8.16 9.31 -6.02
C ARG A 89 6.69 8.94 -6.23
N ALA A 90 6.01 8.58 -5.15
CA ALA A 90 4.62 8.12 -5.21
C ALA A 90 3.68 9.20 -5.74
N SER A 91 3.85 10.45 -5.33
CA SER A 91 3.00 11.56 -5.75
C SER A 91 3.05 11.85 -7.26
N LYS A 92 4.09 11.39 -7.93
CA LYS A 92 4.28 11.56 -9.38
C LYS A 92 4.04 10.27 -10.17
N TYR A 93 3.79 9.16 -9.47
CA TYR A 93 3.61 7.87 -10.12
C TYR A 93 2.24 7.81 -10.78
N ASP A 94 2.19 7.27 -12.01
CA ASP A 94 0.97 7.19 -12.80
C ASP A 94 -0.11 6.36 -12.07
N GLY A 95 -1.31 6.92 -12.00
CA GLY A 95 -2.46 6.29 -11.33
C GLY A 95 -2.53 6.51 -9.82
N VAL A 96 -1.52 7.10 -9.19
CA VAL A 96 -1.52 7.44 -7.76
C VAL A 96 -2.22 8.78 -7.54
N SER A 97 -3.04 8.87 -6.49
CA SER A 97 -3.57 10.14 -6.00
C SER A 97 -3.11 10.38 -4.56
N VAL A 98 -3.02 11.66 -4.19
CA VAL A 98 -2.53 12.09 -2.88
C VAL A 98 -3.70 12.57 -2.04
N GLU A 99 -3.84 12.05 -0.80
CA GLU A 99 -4.77 12.61 0.16
C GLU A 99 -4.11 13.75 0.93
N PHE A 100 -2.93 13.52 1.50
CA PHE A 100 -2.13 14.58 2.11
C PHE A 100 -0.62 14.28 2.05
N ALA A 101 0.17 15.34 1.97
CA ALA A 101 1.63 15.31 1.98
C ALA A 101 2.17 15.03 3.39
N PRO A 102 3.47 14.72 3.54
CA PRO A 102 4.07 14.47 4.84
C PRO A 102 3.80 15.57 5.87
N GLU A 103 3.23 15.19 7.00
CA GLU A 103 2.89 16.05 8.12
C GLU A 103 3.09 15.32 9.45
N LEU A 104 3.09 16.06 10.55
CA LEU A 104 3.17 15.47 11.87
C LEU A 104 1.89 14.69 12.19
N LEU A 105 2.04 13.47 12.70
CA LEU A 105 0.92 12.69 13.20
C LEU A 105 0.57 13.19 14.61
N GLN A 106 -0.65 13.75 14.75
CA GLN A 106 -1.15 14.23 16.05
C GLN A 106 -0.16 15.11 16.80
N GLY A 107 0.50 16.03 16.08
CA GLY A 107 1.48 16.93 16.68
C GLY A 107 2.89 16.37 16.83
N GLY A 108 3.13 15.17 16.39
CA GLY A 108 4.46 14.54 16.38
C GLY A 108 4.74 13.63 17.58
N PRO A 109 5.94 13.01 17.67
CA PRO A 109 7.06 13.20 16.74
C PRO A 109 6.94 12.44 15.41
N ALA A 110 6.08 11.43 15.31
CA ALA A 110 5.90 10.68 14.05
C ALA A 110 5.41 11.60 12.93
N ARG A 111 5.83 11.28 11.71
CA ARG A 111 5.36 11.93 10.49
C ARG A 111 4.80 10.90 9.51
N HIS A 112 3.80 11.29 8.76
CA HIS A 112 3.13 10.41 7.83
C HIS A 112 2.60 11.16 6.63
N CYS A 113 2.29 10.41 5.57
CA CYS A 113 1.52 10.88 4.42
C CYS A 113 0.52 9.80 4.00
N MET A 114 -0.43 10.17 3.18
CA MET A 114 -1.47 9.27 2.71
C MET A 114 -1.65 9.40 1.20
N VAL A 115 -1.58 8.27 0.52
CA VAL A 115 -1.78 8.19 -0.93
C VAL A 115 -2.77 7.05 -1.25
N TYR A 116 -3.27 7.04 -2.47
CA TYR A 116 -4.03 5.93 -3.03
C TYR A 116 -3.23 5.32 -4.18
N ASP A 117 -3.07 4.00 -4.16
CA ASP A 117 -2.40 3.29 -5.25
C ASP A 117 -3.26 3.32 -6.53
N PRO A 118 -2.77 2.79 -7.66
CA PRO A 118 -3.54 2.81 -8.91
C PRO A 118 -4.90 2.08 -8.87
N SER A 119 -5.13 1.22 -7.88
CA SER A 119 -6.44 0.59 -7.63
C SER A 119 -7.30 1.35 -6.62
N GLY A 120 -6.83 2.46 -6.07
CA GLY A 120 -7.52 3.24 -5.07
C GLY A 120 -7.35 2.73 -3.63
N ILE A 121 -6.45 1.79 -3.38
CA ILE A 121 -6.13 1.33 -2.03
C ILE A 121 -5.45 2.46 -1.25
N ARG A 122 -5.96 2.73 -0.04
CA ARG A 122 -5.45 3.80 0.82
C ARG A 122 -4.22 3.34 1.57
N ILE A 123 -3.08 3.96 1.29
CA ILE A 123 -1.77 3.60 1.84
C ILE A 123 -1.20 4.78 2.61
N GLU A 124 -0.85 4.52 3.87
CA GLU A 124 -0.10 5.44 4.71
C GLU A 124 1.38 5.06 4.68
N PHE A 125 2.26 6.03 4.47
CA PHE A 125 3.68 5.86 4.80
C PHE A 125 3.96 6.61 6.09
N ILE A 126 4.59 5.92 7.05
CA ILE A 126 4.82 6.46 8.38
C ILE A 126 6.25 6.26 8.84
N TRP A 127 6.84 7.33 9.31
CA TRP A 127 8.08 7.31 10.08
C TRP A 127 7.76 7.60 11.54
N ALA A 128 8.21 6.74 12.43
CA ALA A 128 8.10 6.91 13.87
C ALA A 128 9.47 6.67 14.48
N PRO A 129 9.99 7.66 15.23
CA PRO A 129 11.30 7.53 15.91
C PRO A 129 11.31 6.47 16.99
#